data_0121ea79e2368a2525f6c5023b6e317a
#
_entry.id   0121ea79e2368a2525f6c5023b6e317a
#
_cell.length_a   1.000
_cell.length_b   1.000
_cell.length_c   1.000
_cell.angle_alpha   90.00
_cell.angle_beta   90.00
_cell.angle_gamma   90.00
#
_symmetry.space_group_name_H-M   'P 1'
#
loop_
_entity.id
_entity.type
_entity.pdbx_description
1 polymer ?
#
loop_
_entity_poly.entity_id
_entity_poly.type
_entity_poly.pdbx_seq_one_letter_code
_entity_poly.pdbx_strand_id
1 'polypeptide(L)'
;ASAKYSAVVGGGKNTASGLSAFVGAGCGNTASGNNAAVVVGGMSNTASGLSAFVGGGCGNTAAGKGSVVVGGSNNITCGGHSTVGGGACNTAQTEDSVVAGGRCNITCGDHSTVGGGLNNTAADSGCWATVAGGCGNTASTSGFVGGGMANCAKATNCWATVPGGCGNCACGGGSTVGGGKANCSLATVATVAGGCRNDASTDFSFVGGGCCNRILTCGDTIAGGKENRSAGGCAFIGGGLTLSANNVFDIIGGGCGNRTCSDTTYGGYSFIGGGKDNVTVCGA
;
A
#
# COMPACT_ATOMS: atom_id res chain seq x y z
N ALA A 1 8.29 -42.97 5.73
CA ALA A 1 7.06 -42.95 4.94
C ALA A 1 6.02 -43.83 5.61
N SER A 2 4.79 -43.38 5.75
CA SER A 2 3.74 -44.12 6.47
C SER A 2 2.40 -44.20 5.73
N ALA A 3 2.22 -43.44 4.64
CA ALA A 3 1.02 -43.50 3.81
C ALA A 3 1.25 -44.19 2.49
N LYS A 4 0.14 -44.55 1.79
CA LYS A 4 0.19 -45.22 0.50
C LYS A 4 0.88 -44.31 -0.53
N TYR A 5 1.84 -44.90 -1.26
CA TYR A 5 2.66 -44.22 -2.28
C TYR A 5 3.56 -43.09 -1.74
N SER A 6 3.74 -42.97 -0.43
CA SER A 6 4.66 -41.99 0.14
C SER A 6 6.11 -42.43 0.08
N ALA A 7 7.05 -41.48 -0.11
CA ALA A 7 8.47 -41.79 -0.22
C ALA A 7 9.34 -40.78 0.57
N VAL A 8 10.38 -41.32 1.23
CA VAL A 8 11.52 -40.55 1.75
C VAL A 8 12.76 -41.14 1.10
N VAL A 9 13.54 -40.37 0.33
CA VAL A 9 14.69 -40.85 -0.42
C VAL A 9 15.96 -40.92 0.43
N GLY A 10 16.16 -39.94 1.35
CA GLY A 10 17.36 -39.93 2.18
C GLY A 10 17.30 -38.91 3.34
N GLY A 11 18.46 -38.70 4.00
CA GLY A 11 18.62 -37.77 5.08
C GLY A 11 18.22 -38.29 6.47
N GLY A 12 17.95 -37.39 7.41
CA GLY A 12 17.65 -37.71 8.80
C GLY A 12 16.33 -37.15 9.28
N LYS A 13 15.55 -37.92 10.03
CA LYS A 13 14.29 -37.46 10.71
C LYS A 13 13.22 -36.91 9.77
N ASN A 14 13.24 -37.31 8.48
CA ASN A 14 12.23 -36.84 7.52
C ASN A 14 10.96 -37.70 7.60
N THR A 15 9.80 -37.06 7.41
CA THR A 15 8.49 -37.74 7.48
C THR A 15 7.68 -37.48 6.21
N ALA A 16 7.26 -38.53 5.51
CA ALA A 16 6.27 -38.50 4.45
C ALA A 16 5.04 -39.30 4.92
N SER A 17 3.98 -38.62 5.36
CA SER A 17 2.78 -39.21 5.96
C SER A 17 1.49 -38.95 5.19
N GLY A 18 1.50 -38.07 4.21
CA GLY A 18 0.37 -37.85 3.30
C GLY A 18 0.31 -38.90 2.17
N LEU A 19 -0.88 -39.10 1.58
CA LEU A 19 -1.04 -39.93 0.39
C LEU A 19 -0.19 -39.38 -0.76
N SER A 20 0.65 -40.21 -1.36
CA SER A 20 1.63 -39.86 -2.40
C SER A 20 2.61 -38.75 -2.00
N ALA A 21 2.80 -38.50 -0.69
CA ALA A 21 3.74 -37.49 -0.22
C ALA A 21 5.19 -37.84 -0.48
N PHE A 22 6.02 -36.86 -0.77
CA PHE A 22 7.42 -37.02 -1.11
C PHE A 22 8.34 -36.16 -0.28
N VAL A 23 9.38 -36.74 0.30
CA VAL A 23 10.53 -36.01 0.84
C VAL A 23 11.78 -36.48 0.16
N GLY A 24 12.50 -35.59 -0.56
CA GLY A 24 13.72 -35.96 -1.27
C GLY A 24 14.87 -36.27 -0.32
N ALA A 25 15.30 -35.29 0.49
CA ALA A 25 16.41 -35.46 1.43
C ALA A 25 16.39 -34.37 2.54
N GLY A 26 17.50 -34.22 3.29
CA GLY A 26 17.65 -33.19 4.32
C GLY A 26 17.37 -33.70 5.73
N CYS A 27 17.02 -32.79 6.64
CA CYS A 27 16.82 -33.15 8.05
C CYS A 27 15.54 -32.56 8.61
N GLY A 28 14.70 -33.39 9.21
CA GLY A 28 13.50 -32.96 9.92
C GLY A 28 12.37 -32.43 9.03
N ASN A 29 12.39 -32.73 7.74
CA ASN A 29 11.36 -32.28 6.80
C ASN A 29 10.09 -33.13 6.89
N THR A 30 8.92 -32.50 6.74
CA THR A 30 7.62 -33.17 6.84
C THR A 30 6.77 -32.89 5.61
N ALA A 31 6.35 -33.94 4.90
CA ALA A 31 5.32 -33.90 3.88
C ALA A 31 4.09 -34.68 4.37
N SER A 32 3.09 -33.95 4.91
CA SER A 32 1.89 -34.55 5.52
C SER A 32 0.59 -34.25 4.77
N GLY A 33 0.61 -33.32 3.83
CA GLY A 33 -0.55 -33.03 2.97
C GLY A 33 -0.90 -34.19 2.07
N ASN A 34 -2.18 -34.44 1.87
CA ASN A 34 -2.65 -35.46 0.93
C ASN A 34 -2.46 -35.01 -0.53
N ASN A 35 -2.59 -35.97 -1.47
CA ASN A 35 -2.46 -35.75 -2.90
C ASN A 35 -1.13 -35.07 -3.30
N ALA A 36 -0.04 -35.79 -3.02
CA ALA A 36 1.31 -35.44 -3.47
C ALA A 36 1.90 -34.15 -2.88
N ALA A 37 1.79 -33.95 -1.56
CA ALA A 37 2.60 -32.94 -0.90
C ALA A 37 4.10 -33.25 -1.03
N VAL A 38 4.93 -32.24 -1.34
CA VAL A 38 6.34 -32.41 -1.67
C VAL A 38 7.22 -31.48 -0.84
N VAL A 39 8.25 -32.04 -0.21
CA VAL A 39 9.43 -31.30 0.27
C VAL A 39 10.66 -31.87 -0.45
N VAL A 40 11.33 -31.07 -1.28
CA VAL A 40 12.49 -31.52 -2.02
C VAL A 40 13.68 -31.76 -1.07
N GLY A 41 13.92 -30.86 -0.10
CA GLY A 41 15.00 -31.02 0.86
C GLY A 41 15.11 -29.88 1.86
N GLY A 42 16.32 -29.68 2.42
CA GLY A 42 16.59 -28.64 3.41
C GLY A 42 16.40 -29.10 4.85
N MET A 43 16.07 -28.17 5.74
CA MET A 43 15.96 -28.45 7.17
C MET A 43 14.63 -27.93 7.74
N SER A 44 13.90 -28.80 8.43
CA SER A 44 12.67 -28.46 9.17
C SER A 44 11.58 -27.79 8.31
N ASN A 45 11.49 -28.17 7.02
CA ASN A 45 10.45 -27.66 6.13
C ASN A 45 9.18 -28.53 6.22
N THR A 46 8.01 -27.90 6.07
CA THR A 46 6.72 -28.58 6.18
C THR A 46 5.82 -28.30 4.97
N ALA A 47 5.38 -29.33 4.28
CA ALA A 47 4.32 -29.28 3.28
C ALA A 47 3.09 -30.01 3.84
N SER A 48 2.14 -29.28 4.41
CA SER A 48 0.95 -29.83 5.07
C SER A 48 -0.36 -29.60 4.29
N GLY A 49 -0.37 -28.68 3.35
CA GLY A 49 -1.50 -28.47 2.46
C GLY A 49 -1.67 -29.57 1.43
N LEU A 50 -2.90 -29.72 0.92
CA LEU A 50 -3.20 -30.62 -0.19
C LEU A 50 -2.39 -30.21 -1.44
N SER A 51 -1.56 -31.09 -1.98
CA SER A 51 -0.64 -30.80 -3.10
C SER A 51 0.32 -29.63 -2.85
N ALA A 52 0.66 -29.34 -1.60
CA ALA A 52 1.57 -28.27 -1.24
C ALA A 52 3.03 -28.62 -1.60
N PHE A 53 3.81 -27.58 -1.93
CA PHE A 53 5.20 -27.74 -2.35
C PHE A 53 6.16 -26.86 -1.55
N VAL A 54 7.24 -27.46 -1.06
CA VAL A 54 8.40 -26.74 -0.54
C VAL A 54 9.65 -27.21 -1.26
N GLY A 55 10.32 -26.29 -2.00
CA GLY A 55 11.53 -26.62 -2.77
C GLY A 55 12.76 -26.84 -1.89
N GLY A 56 12.85 -26.19 -0.73
CA GLY A 56 13.98 -26.38 0.20
C GLY A 56 14.15 -25.22 1.18
N GLY A 57 15.37 -25.03 1.70
CA GLY A 57 15.67 -23.99 2.68
C GLY A 57 15.51 -24.47 4.12
N CYS A 58 15.16 -23.55 5.03
CA CYS A 58 15.06 -23.84 6.44
C CYS A 58 13.76 -23.29 7.07
N GLY A 59 13.00 -24.15 7.73
CA GLY A 59 11.82 -23.74 8.49
C GLY A 59 10.64 -23.23 7.66
N ASN A 60 10.58 -23.54 6.36
CA ASN A 60 9.50 -23.08 5.49
C ASN A 60 8.25 -23.94 5.64
N THR A 61 7.06 -23.33 5.56
CA THR A 61 5.78 -24.02 5.70
C THR A 61 4.85 -23.71 4.54
N ALA A 62 4.43 -24.74 3.81
CA ALA A 62 3.34 -24.65 2.82
C ALA A 62 2.11 -25.38 3.37
N ALA A 63 1.15 -24.60 3.90
CA ALA A 63 -0.04 -25.12 4.58
C ALA A 63 -1.33 -25.00 3.73
N GLY A 64 -1.38 -24.07 2.79
CA GLY A 64 -2.53 -23.91 1.89
C GLY A 64 -2.64 -25.01 0.84
N LYS A 65 -3.84 -25.27 0.33
CA LYS A 65 -4.06 -26.17 -0.80
C LYS A 65 -3.32 -25.65 -2.04
N GLY A 66 -2.49 -26.48 -2.67
CA GLY A 66 -1.72 -26.09 -3.84
C GLY A 66 -0.72 -24.95 -3.59
N SER A 67 -0.44 -24.61 -2.34
CA SER A 67 0.46 -23.51 -2.02
C SER A 67 1.92 -23.88 -2.23
N VAL A 68 2.75 -22.89 -2.53
CA VAL A 68 4.15 -23.07 -2.91
C VAL A 68 5.07 -22.17 -2.09
N VAL A 69 6.11 -22.77 -1.48
CA VAL A 69 7.30 -22.07 -1.01
C VAL A 69 8.49 -22.58 -1.79
N VAL A 70 9.12 -21.75 -2.62
CA VAL A 70 10.26 -22.20 -3.44
C VAL A 70 11.49 -22.45 -2.55
N GLY A 71 11.73 -21.61 -1.54
CA GLY A 71 12.83 -21.79 -0.61
C GLY A 71 13.01 -20.65 0.37
N GLY A 72 14.25 -20.46 0.88
CA GLY A 72 14.56 -19.42 1.85
C GLY A 72 14.44 -19.86 3.30
N SER A 73 14.08 -18.96 4.20
CA SER A 73 14.02 -19.26 5.64
C SER A 73 12.75 -18.74 6.29
N ASN A 74 12.04 -19.59 7.00
CA ASN A 74 10.85 -19.25 7.79
C ASN A 74 9.73 -18.56 6.96
N ASN A 75 9.59 -18.94 5.70
CA ASN A 75 8.51 -18.46 4.86
C ASN A 75 7.26 -19.32 5.03
N ILE A 76 6.09 -18.71 4.98
CA ILE A 76 4.81 -19.38 5.25
C ILE A 76 3.80 -19.06 4.14
N THR A 77 3.14 -20.11 3.64
CA THR A 77 1.95 -19.98 2.81
C THR A 77 0.77 -20.67 3.49
N CYS A 78 -0.32 -19.92 3.78
CA CYS A 78 -1.52 -20.44 4.41
C CYS A 78 -2.72 -20.48 3.45
N GLY A 79 -2.79 -19.53 2.52
CA GLY A 79 -3.87 -19.45 1.53
C GLY A 79 -3.81 -20.54 0.48
N GLY A 80 -4.95 -20.90 -0.09
CA GLY A 80 -5.00 -21.78 -1.26
C GLY A 80 -4.26 -21.13 -2.43
N HIS A 81 -3.49 -21.93 -3.19
CA HIS A 81 -2.72 -21.48 -4.36
C HIS A 81 -1.75 -20.31 -4.10
N SER A 82 -1.53 -19.95 -2.82
CA SER A 82 -0.62 -18.86 -2.46
C SER A 82 0.84 -19.25 -2.68
N THR A 83 1.68 -18.25 -2.99
CA THR A 83 3.08 -18.48 -3.34
C THR A 83 4.01 -17.55 -2.58
N VAL A 84 5.09 -18.12 -2.01
CA VAL A 84 6.27 -17.38 -1.58
C VAL A 84 7.46 -17.83 -2.41
N GLY A 85 8.05 -16.93 -3.22
CA GLY A 85 9.19 -17.23 -4.08
C GLY A 85 10.51 -17.45 -3.33
N GLY A 86 10.63 -16.92 -2.11
CA GLY A 86 11.82 -17.10 -1.28
C GLY A 86 12.04 -15.97 -0.28
N GLY A 87 13.31 -15.77 0.14
CA GLY A 87 13.66 -14.75 1.14
C GLY A 87 13.51 -15.24 2.58
N ALA A 88 13.17 -14.35 3.51
CA ALA A 88 13.08 -14.71 4.92
C ALA A 88 11.84 -14.13 5.61
N CYS A 89 11.15 -14.94 6.39
CA CYS A 89 10.00 -14.55 7.20
C CYS A 89 8.85 -13.90 6.38
N ASN A 90 8.68 -14.29 5.13
CA ASN A 90 7.58 -13.81 4.29
C ASN A 90 6.34 -14.68 4.49
N THR A 91 5.15 -14.08 4.44
CA THR A 91 3.91 -14.80 4.66
C THR A 91 2.87 -14.47 3.60
N ALA A 92 2.35 -15.48 2.90
CA ALA A 92 1.20 -15.37 2.01
C ALA A 92 0.01 -16.07 2.68
N GLN A 93 -0.92 -15.27 3.27
CA GLN A 93 -1.95 -15.76 4.17
C GLN A 93 -3.24 -16.19 3.47
N THR A 94 -3.56 -15.60 2.34
CA THR A 94 -4.88 -15.67 1.71
C THR A 94 -4.81 -16.31 0.32
N GLU A 95 -5.98 -16.59 -0.27
CA GLU A 95 -6.10 -17.28 -1.54
C GLU A 95 -5.44 -16.48 -2.69
N ASP A 96 -4.75 -17.22 -3.58
CA ASP A 96 -4.06 -16.69 -4.77
C ASP A 96 -3.11 -15.52 -4.49
N SER A 97 -2.65 -15.36 -3.24
CA SER A 97 -1.74 -14.28 -2.88
C SER A 97 -0.28 -14.62 -3.13
N VAL A 98 0.52 -13.61 -3.46
CA VAL A 98 1.92 -13.79 -3.85
C VAL A 98 2.85 -12.86 -3.07
N VAL A 99 3.90 -13.44 -2.47
CA VAL A 99 5.10 -12.72 -2.05
C VAL A 99 6.28 -13.22 -2.87
N ALA A 100 6.81 -12.42 -3.80
CA ALA A 100 7.89 -12.88 -4.66
C ALA A 100 9.21 -13.11 -3.89
N GLY A 101 9.45 -12.35 -2.81
CA GLY A 101 10.63 -12.54 -1.96
C GLY A 101 10.84 -11.41 -0.95
N GLY A 102 12.09 -11.16 -0.57
CA GLY A 102 12.46 -10.14 0.41
C GLY A 102 12.40 -10.63 1.85
N ARG A 103 12.10 -9.73 2.79
CA ARG A 103 12.10 -10.05 4.22
C ARG A 103 10.88 -9.50 4.94
N CYS A 104 10.20 -10.33 5.69
CA CYS A 104 9.06 -9.96 6.55
C CYS A 104 7.92 -9.29 5.77
N ASN A 105 7.70 -9.67 4.51
CA ASN A 105 6.61 -9.17 3.71
C ASN A 105 5.36 -10.05 3.92
N ILE A 106 4.19 -9.44 3.91
CA ILE A 106 2.93 -10.11 4.22
C ILE A 106 1.85 -9.77 3.18
N THR A 107 1.15 -10.78 2.69
CA THR A 107 -0.13 -10.62 2.00
C THR A 107 -1.25 -11.17 2.85
N CYS A 108 -2.29 -10.36 3.10
CA CYS A 108 -3.46 -10.71 3.90
C CYS A 108 -4.78 -10.58 3.12
N GLY A 109 -4.79 -9.98 1.94
CA GLY A 109 -5.96 -9.90 1.05
C GLY A 109 -5.88 -10.93 -0.07
N ASP A 110 -7.01 -11.46 -0.52
CA ASP A 110 -7.06 -12.39 -1.65
C ASP A 110 -6.52 -11.73 -2.92
N HIS A 111 -5.87 -12.52 -3.77
CA HIS A 111 -5.24 -12.05 -5.02
C HIS A 111 -4.25 -10.89 -4.84
N SER A 112 -3.76 -10.68 -3.62
CA SER A 112 -2.84 -9.58 -3.30
C SER A 112 -1.38 -9.94 -3.58
N THR A 113 -0.58 -8.94 -3.92
CA THR A 113 0.82 -9.17 -4.31
C THR A 113 1.77 -8.24 -3.55
N VAL A 114 2.85 -8.82 -3.01
CA VAL A 114 4.04 -8.08 -2.60
C VAL A 114 5.21 -8.55 -3.45
N GLY A 115 5.79 -7.66 -4.28
CA GLY A 115 6.91 -7.96 -5.16
C GLY A 115 8.23 -8.21 -4.43
N GLY A 116 8.38 -7.69 -3.21
CA GLY A 116 9.57 -7.89 -2.36
C GLY A 116 9.87 -6.73 -1.44
N GLY A 117 11.15 -6.59 -1.03
CA GLY A 117 11.57 -5.53 -0.11
C GLY A 117 11.53 -5.96 1.36
N LEU A 118 11.30 -5.01 2.25
CA LEU A 118 11.34 -5.21 3.70
C LEU A 118 10.06 -4.72 4.39
N ASN A 119 9.41 -5.58 5.17
CA ASN A 119 8.23 -5.22 5.98
C ASN A 119 7.08 -4.57 5.19
N ASN A 120 6.85 -5.00 3.95
CA ASN A 120 5.74 -4.51 3.16
C ASN A 120 4.49 -5.36 3.41
N THR A 121 3.31 -4.74 3.37
CA THR A 121 2.04 -5.40 3.64
C THR A 121 1.02 -5.08 2.56
N ALA A 122 0.51 -6.12 1.88
CA ALA A 122 -0.73 -6.04 1.12
C ALA A 122 -1.86 -6.52 2.04
N ALA A 123 -2.59 -5.56 2.65
CA ALA A 123 -3.41 -5.77 3.83
C ALA A 123 -4.83 -6.31 3.56
N ASP A 124 -5.46 -6.72 4.63
CA ASP A 124 -6.62 -7.59 4.79
C ASP A 124 -8.00 -6.95 4.49
N SER A 125 -8.09 -5.66 4.20
CA SER A 125 -9.42 -5.04 4.03
C SER A 125 -10.02 -5.14 2.63
N GLY A 126 -9.46 -5.99 1.76
CA GLY A 126 -9.97 -6.19 0.40
C GLY A 126 -9.00 -6.94 -0.51
N CYS A 127 -9.51 -7.35 -1.67
CA CYS A 127 -8.76 -8.08 -2.67
C CYS A 127 -7.88 -7.16 -3.53
N TRP A 128 -6.93 -7.76 -4.27
CA TRP A 128 -6.10 -7.13 -5.32
C TRP A 128 -5.17 -5.99 -4.86
N ALA A 129 -4.82 -5.91 -3.57
CA ALA A 129 -3.83 -4.95 -3.11
C ALA A 129 -2.43 -5.28 -3.66
N THR A 130 -1.68 -4.27 -4.08
CA THR A 130 -0.34 -4.47 -4.63
C THR A 130 0.68 -3.54 -4.00
N VAL A 131 1.76 -4.12 -3.47
CA VAL A 131 2.97 -3.40 -3.10
C VAL A 131 4.12 -3.95 -3.95
N ALA A 132 4.66 -3.15 -4.89
CA ALA A 132 5.72 -3.64 -5.75
C ALA A 132 7.06 -3.85 -5.01
N GLY A 133 7.32 -3.07 -3.95
CA GLY A 133 8.52 -3.25 -3.13
C GLY A 133 8.79 -2.11 -2.14
N GLY A 134 10.06 -1.91 -1.78
CA GLY A 134 10.48 -0.86 -0.84
C GLY A 134 10.51 -1.31 0.62
N CYS A 135 10.27 -0.40 1.55
CA CYS A 135 10.35 -0.66 2.98
C CYS A 135 9.15 -0.12 3.75
N GLY A 136 8.45 -0.98 4.46
CA GLY A 136 7.35 -0.59 5.34
C GLY A 136 6.12 -0.01 4.63
N ASN A 137 5.92 -0.35 3.37
CA ASN A 137 4.78 0.14 2.60
C ASN A 137 3.54 -0.71 2.85
N THR A 138 2.36 -0.09 2.79
CA THR A 138 1.09 -0.79 2.99
C THR A 138 0.09 -0.42 1.90
N ALA A 139 -0.51 -1.41 1.27
CA ALA A 139 -1.66 -1.25 0.38
C ALA A 139 -2.84 -2.07 0.90
N SER A 140 -4.08 -1.60 0.72
CA SER A 140 -5.30 -2.37 1.02
C SER A 140 -6.41 -2.04 0.02
N THR A 141 -7.39 -2.91 -0.10
CA THR A 141 -8.61 -2.70 -0.90
C THR A 141 -8.32 -2.18 -2.32
N SER A 142 -7.69 -3.01 -3.16
CA SER A 142 -7.25 -2.65 -4.51
C SER A 142 -6.29 -1.44 -4.56
N GLY A 143 -5.66 -1.10 -3.45
CA GLY A 143 -4.65 -0.05 -3.37
C GLY A 143 -3.34 -0.45 -4.03
N PHE A 144 -2.64 0.53 -4.58
CA PHE A 144 -1.33 0.34 -5.20
C PHE A 144 -0.26 1.20 -4.55
N VAL A 145 0.83 0.54 -4.09
CA VAL A 145 2.07 1.22 -3.72
C VAL A 145 3.20 0.72 -4.61
N GLY A 146 3.79 1.60 -5.42
CA GLY A 146 4.88 1.24 -6.32
C GLY A 146 6.22 1.00 -5.61
N GLY A 147 6.44 1.64 -4.46
CA GLY A 147 7.66 1.45 -3.67
C GLY A 147 7.96 2.59 -2.72
N GLY A 148 9.26 2.80 -2.40
CA GLY A 148 9.69 3.83 -1.44
C GLY A 148 9.65 3.36 0.00
N MET A 149 9.40 4.28 0.94
CA MET A 149 9.45 3.98 2.36
C MET A 149 8.22 4.49 3.11
N ALA A 150 7.58 3.63 3.88
CA ALA A 150 6.46 3.97 4.75
C ALA A 150 5.28 4.65 4.02
N ASN A 151 5.03 4.29 2.76
CA ASN A 151 3.89 4.79 2.00
C ASN A 151 2.64 3.95 2.29
N CYS A 152 1.48 4.60 2.23
CA CYS A 152 0.21 3.99 2.58
C CYS A 152 -0.85 4.27 1.50
N ALA A 153 -1.40 3.23 0.88
CA ALA A 153 -2.55 3.29 -0.02
C ALA A 153 -3.69 2.47 0.59
N LYS A 154 -4.49 3.08 1.49
CA LYS A 154 -5.52 2.42 2.30
C LYS A 154 -6.89 3.05 2.12
N ALA A 155 -7.47 2.95 0.94
CA ALA A 155 -8.83 3.45 0.72
C ALA A 155 -9.88 2.53 1.37
N THR A 156 -10.90 3.13 1.97
CA THR A 156 -12.09 2.40 2.42
C THR A 156 -12.97 1.94 1.26
N ASN A 157 -12.89 2.63 0.12
CA ASN A 157 -13.72 2.39 -1.08
C ASN A 157 -12.88 2.18 -2.36
N CYS A 158 -11.78 1.43 -2.30
CA CYS A 158 -10.95 1.02 -3.43
C CYS A 158 -10.08 2.10 -4.13
N TRP A 159 -9.05 1.61 -4.84
CA TRP A 159 -8.20 2.31 -5.82
C TRP A 159 -7.37 3.50 -5.32
N ALA A 160 -6.88 3.48 -4.09
CA ALA A 160 -5.87 4.46 -3.68
C ALA A 160 -4.51 4.17 -4.34
N THR A 161 -3.79 5.21 -4.74
CA THR A 161 -2.51 5.06 -5.46
C THR A 161 -1.40 5.92 -4.88
N VAL A 162 -0.27 5.28 -4.55
CA VAL A 162 0.99 5.96 -4.18
C VAL A 162 2.13 5.31 -4.95
N PRO A 163 2.59 5.87 -6.10
CA PRO A 163 3.69 5.28 -6.87
C PRO A 163 5.01 5.19 -6.10
N GLY A 164 5.25 6.10 -5.15
CA GLY A 164 6.47 6.05 -4.35
C GLY A 164 6.69 7.24 -3.43
N GLY A 165 7.94 7.44 -3.01
CA GLY A 165 8.34 8.50 -2.10
C GLY A 165 8.49 8.02 -0.65
N CYS A 166 8.29 8.92 0.31
CA CYS A 166 8.47 8.61 1.73
C CYS A 166 7.33 9.14 2.59
N GLY A 167 6.65 8.25 3.29
CA GLY A 167 5.61 8.62 4.25
C GLY A 167 4.34 9.22 3.62
N ASN A 168 4.06 8.92 2.35
CA ASN A 168 2.87 9.43 1.66
C ASN A 168 1.64 8.57 1.98
N CYS A 169 0.48 9.21 2.09
CA CYS A 169 -0.77 8.55 2.46
C CYS A 169 -1.90 8.90 1.48
N ALA A 170 -2.42 7.91 0.76
CA ALA A 170 -3.64 7.98 -0.02
C ALA A 170 -4.69 7.09 0.65
N CYS A 171 -5.72 7.68 1.30
CA CYS A 171 -6.70 6.95 2.10
C CYS A 171 -8.15 7.15 1.65
N GLY A 172 -8.41 8.08 0.75
CA GLY A 172 -9.73 8.26 0.14
C GLY A 172 -9.99 7.29 -1.02
N GLY A 173 -11.24 6.98 -1.31
CA GLY A 173 -11.62 6.21 -2.48
C GLY A 173 -11.16 6.92 -3.77
N GLY A 174 -10.37 6.24 -4.61
CA GLY A 174 -9.79 6.84 -5.81
C GLY A 174 -8.75 7.93 -5.57
N SER A 175 -8.27 8.10 -4.33
CA SER A 175 -7.29 9.14 -4.01
C SER A 175 -5.89 8.80 -4.56
N THR A 176 -5.13 9.83 -4.87
CA THR A 176 -3.79 9.69 -5.42
C THR A 176 -2.78 10.62 -4.74
N VAL A 177 -1.63 10.06 -4.35
CA VAL A 177 -0.44 10.85 -4.04
C VAL A 177 0.65 10.47 -5.02
N GLY A 178 1.04 11.35 -5.94
CA GLY A 178 2.01 11.06 -7.00
C GLY A 178 3.45 10.83 -6.50
N GLY A 179 3.76 11.19 -5.27
CA GLY A 179 5.06 10.95 -4.64
C GLY A 179 5.48 12.06 -3.69
N GLY A 180 6.79 12.23 -3.47
CA GLY A 180 7.33 13.22 -2.54
C GLY A 180 7.46 12.73 -1.11
N LYS A 181 7.26 13.63 -0.13
CA LYS A 181 7.46 13.30 1.29
C LYS A 181 6.29 13.76 2.15
N ALA A 182 5.73 12.84 2.92
CA ALA A 182 4.69 13.12 3.91
C ALA A 182 3.46 13.86 3.35
N ASN A 183 3.06 13.56 2.11
CA ASN A 183 1.86 14.10 1.50
C ASN A 183 0.64 13.23 1.85
N CYS A 184 -0.51 13.87 2.06
CA CYS A 184 -1.75 13.19 2.41
C CYS A 184 -2.88 13.52 1.42
N SER A 185 -3.57 12.48 0.95
CA SER A 185 -4.81 12.57 0.18
C SER A 185 -5.85 11.67 0.84
N LEU A 186 -6.73 12.26 1.67
CA LEU A 186 -7.51 11.49 2.63
C LEU A 186 -8.98 11.29 2.22
N ALA A 187 -9.45 12.03 1.21
CA ALA A 187 -10.86 12.03 0.82
C ALA A 187 -11.08 11.50 -0.60
N THR A 188 -12.34 11.33 -0.99
CA THR A 188 -12.73 10.73 -2.28
C THR A 188 -12.22 11.55 -3.46
N VAL A 189 -11.52 10.87 -4.38
CA VAL A 189 -10.95 11.45 -5.62
C VAL A 189 -10.02 12.66 -5.35
N ALA A 190 -9.52 12.78 -4.12
CA ALA A 190 -8.55 13.82 -3.79
C ALA A 190 -7.17 13.48 -4.38
N THR A 191 -6.41 14.49 -4.79
CA THR A 191 -5.11 14.29 -5.41
C THR A 191 -4.06 15.25 -4.85
N VAL A 192 -2.90 14.69 -4.47
CA VAL A 192 -1.68 15.45 -4.27
C VAL A 192 -0.67 14.96 -5.30
N ALA A 193 -0.27 15.81 -6.27
CA ALA A 193 0.66 15.39 -7.31
C ALA A 193 2.09 15.14 -6.78
N GLY A 194 2.47 15.80 -5.69
CA GLY A 194 3.77 15.57 -5.05
C GLY A 194 4.18 16.67 -4.08
N GLY A 195 5.50 16.83 -3.84
CA GLY A 195 6.04 17.85 -2.95
C GLY A 195 6.24 17.35 -1.52
N CYS A 196 6.08 18.22 -0.54
CA CYS A 196 6.33 17.89 0.87
C CYS A 196 5.22 18.39 1.78
N ARG A 197 4.67 17.50 2.61
CA ARG A 197 3.63 17.82 3.61
C ARG A 197 2.41 18.55 3.06
N ASN A 198 2.00 18.23 1.85
CA ASN A 198 0.76 18.74 1.29
C ASN A 198 -0.42 17.87 1.73
N ASP A 199 -1.57 18.51 1.96
CA ASP A 199 -2.76 17.88 2.52
C ASP A 199 -4.01 18.21 1.68
N ALA A 200 -4.57 17.19 1.01
CA ALA A 200 -5.82 17.22 0.29
C ALA A 200 -6.83 16.33 1.04
N SER A 201 -7.44 16.88 2.12
CA SER A 201 -8.26 16.11 3.08
C SER A 201 -9.75 16.12 2.77
N THR A 202 -10.19 16.68 1.66
CA THR A 202 -11.60 16.82 1.28
C THR A 202 -11.87 16.33 -0.12
N ASP A 203 -13.12 15.93 -0.40
CA ASP A 203 -13.50 15.34 -1.67
C ASP A 203 -13.19 16.27 -2.87
N PHE A 204 -12.74 15.65 -3.96
CA PHE A 204 -12.43 16.35 -5.22
C PHE A 204 -11.40 17.48 -5.09
N SER A 205 -10.58 17.45 -4.04
CA SER A 205 -9.54 18.45 -3.82
C SER A 205 -8.26 18.13 -4.59
N PHE A 206 -7.54 19.17 -5.01
CA PHE A 206 -6.31 19.02 -5.78
C PHE A 206 -5.18 19.91 -5.25
N VAL A 207 -4.05 19.30 -4.89
CA VAL A 207 -2.81 20.01 -4.61
C VAL A 207 -1.77 19.60 -5.66
N GLY A 208 -1.34 20.53 -6.52
CA GLY A 208 -0.38 20.27 -7.59
C GLY A 208 1.05 20.05 -7.10
N GLY A 209 1.38 20.50 -5.88
CA GLY A 209 2.70 20.30 -5.28
C GLY A 209 3.12 21.40 -4.32
N GLY A 210 4.43 21.58 -4.16
CA GLY A 210 4.98 22.57 -3.21
C GLY A 210 5.18 22.02 -1.82
N CYS A 211 5.03 22.87 -0.81
CA CYS A 211 5.28 22.47 0.58
C CYS A 211 4.21 23.01 1.54
N CYS A 212 3.67 22.14 2.37
CA CYS A 212 2.76 22.51 3.45
C CYS A 212 1.47 23.19 2.98
N ASN A 213 1.02 22.91 1.76
CA ASN A 213 -0.27 23.41 1.25
C ASN A 213 -1.40 22.55 1.79
N ARG A 214 -2.53 23.17 2.17
CA ARG A 214 -3.63 22.49 2.82
C ARG A 214 -4.99 22.90 2.28
N ILE A 215 -5.80 21.92 1.92
CA ILE A 215 -7.20 22.09 1.51
C ILE A 215 -8.12 21.57 2.62
N LEU A 216 -9.12 22.37 2.97
CA LEU A 216 -10.07 22.09 4.05
C LEU A 216 -11.52 21.97 3.60
N THR A 217 -11.82 22.28 2.32
CA THR A 217 -13.17 22.25 1.76
C THR A 217 -13.20 21.61 0.39
N CYS A 218 -14.35 21.02 0.04
CA CYS A 218 -14.55 20.23 -1.15
C CYS A 218 -14.34 21.04 -2.44
N GLY A 219 -13.73 20.42 -3.45
CA GLY A 219 -13.56 20.99 -4.77
C GLY A 219 -12.49 22.08 -4.88
N ASP A 220 -11.75 22.36 -3.81
CA ASP A 220 -10.69 23.38 -3.81
C ASP A 220 -9.45 22.90 -4.59
N THR A 221 -8.75 23.88 -5.15
CA THR A 221 -7.48 23.65 -5.87
C THR A 221 -6.39 24.57 -5.37
N ILE A 222 -5.24 24.00 -5.02
CA ILE A 222 -3.98 24.73 -4.82
C ILE A 222 -2.97 24.22 -5.85
N ALA A 223 -2.61 25.02 -6.85
CA ALA A 223 -1.70 24.57 -7.88
C ALA A 223 -0.26 24.34 -7.37
N GLY A 224 0.15 25.08 -6.32
CA GLY A 224 1.46 24.87 -5.71
C GLY A 224 1.83 25.94 -4.68
N GLY A 225 3.15 26.14 -4.48
CA GLY A 225 3.68 27.14 -3.54
C GLY A 225 3.93 26.59 -2.15
N LYS A 226 3.92 27.47 -1.16
CA LYS A 226 4.26 27.10 0.22
C LYS A 226 3.27 27.68 1.23
N GLU A 227 2.81 26.81 2.14
CA GLU A 227 1.95 27.19 3.26
C GLU A 227 0.62 27.86 2.84
N ASN A 228 0.12 27.51 1.66
CA ASN A 228 -1.16 28.03 1.18
C ASN A 228 -2.32 27.22 1.78
N ARG A 229 -3.42 27.89 2.10
CA ARG A 229 -4.60 27.30 2.70
C ARG A 229 -5.86 27.65 1.92
N SER A 230 -6.61 26.65 1.53
CA SER A 230 -7.94 26.82 0.93
C SER A 230 -9.01 26.27 1.86
N ALA A 231 -10.02 27.08 2.16
CA ALA A 231 -11.12 26.74 3.05
C ALA A 231 -12.47 27.29 2.55
N GLY A 232 -12.55 27.62 1.27
CA GLY A 232 -13.71 28.29 0.71
C GLY A 232 -14.78 27.38 0.11
N GLY A 233 -14.36 26.30 -0.54
CA GLY A 233 -15.21 25.47 -1.40
C GLY A 233 -15.19 25.94 -2.84
N CYS A 234 -14.74 25.05 -3.74
CA CYS A 234 -14.50 25.38 -5.15
C CYS A 234 -13.58 26.60 -5.35
N ALA A 235 -12.71 26.88 -4.39
CA ALA A 235 -11.77 28.00 -4.44
C ALA A 235 -10.47 27.59 -5.15
N PHE A 236 -9.77 28.58 -5.72
CA PHE A 236 -8.53 28.37 -6.46
C PHE A 236 -7.39 29.24 -5.92
N ILE A 237 -6.26 28.62 -5.64
CA ILE A 237 -4.99 29.28 -5.34
C ILE A 237 -3.96 28.87 -6.38
N GLY A 238 -3.49 29.80 -7.23
CA GLY A 238 -2.53 29.54 -8.29
C GLY A 238 -1.12 29.19 -7.78
N GLY A 239 -0.75 29.71 -6.59
CA GLY A 239 0.53 29.44 -5.93
C GLY A 239 1.09 30.68 -5.26
N GLY A 240 2.17 30.52 -4.49
CA GLY A 240 2.76 31.62 -3.74
C GLY A 240 3.10 31.21 -2.31
N LEU A 241 3.15 32.19 -1.43
CA LEU A 241 3.53 31.99 -0.04
C LEU A 241 2.43 32.45 0.92
N THR A 242 1.97 31.57 1.82
CA THR A 242 1.01 31.90 2.89
C THR A 242 -0.29 32.54 2.41
N LEU A 243 -0.83 32.06 1.30
CA LEU A 243 -2.10 32.55 0.75
C LEU A 243 -3.29 31.85 1.43
N SER A 244 -4.41 32.57 1.60
CA SER A 244 -5.61 32.01 2.24
C SER A 244 -6.89 32.37 1.48
N ALA A 245 -7.51 31.40 0.81
CA ALA A 245 -8.83 31.50 0.20
C ALA A 245 -9.87 30.96 1.19
N ASN A 246 -10.82 31.81 1.63
CA ASN A 246 -11.70 31.50 2.77
C ASN A 246 -13.19 31.39 2.41
N ASN A 247 -13.61 31.80 1.21
CA ASN A 247 -15.01 31.73 0.78
C ASN A 247 -15.15 30.92 -0.52
N VAL A 248 -16.38 30.53 -0.80
CA VAL A 248 -16.78 29.78 -1.99
C VAL A 248 -16.41 30.56 -3.26
N PHE A 249 -15.80 29.88 -4.22
CA PHE A 249 -15.36 30.42 -5.51
C PHE A 249 -14.29 31.55 -5.43
N ASP A 250 -13.62 31.69 -4.30
CA ASP A 250 -12.51 32.65 -4.19
C ASP A 250 -11.35 32.27 -5.09
N ILE A 251 -10.71 33.27 -5.69
CA ILE A 251 -9.54 33.10 -6.54
C ILE A 251 -8.39 33.97 -6.03
N ILE A 252 -7.24 33.33 -5.76
CA ILE A 252 -5.97 34.02 -5.52
C ILE A 252 -4.97 33.55 -6.58
N GLY A 253 -4.61 34.43 -7.50
CA GLY A 253 -3.67 34.11 -8.57
C GLY A 253 -2.25 33.80 -8.07
N GLY A 254 -1.80 34.51 -7.02
CA GLY A 254 -0.48 34.28 -6.44
C GLY A 254 -0.03 35.34 -5.45
N GLY A 255 1.29 35.44 -5.22
CA GLY A 255 1.90 36.43 -4.37
C GLY A 255 2.28 35.93 -2.98
N CYS A 256 2.24 36.81 -2.00
CA CYS A 256 2.65 36.53 -0.62
C CYS A 256 1.65 37.13 0.38
N GLY A 257 1.19 36.36 1.34
CA GLY A 257 0.33 36.84 2.41
C GLY A 257 -1.08 37.30 1.98
N ASN A 258 -1.48 37.08 0.75
CA ASN A 258 -2.79 37.50 0.25
C ASN A 258 -3.91 36.67 0.87
N ARG A 259 -5.00 37.32 1.27
CA ARG A 259 -6.10 36.65 1.94
C ARG A 259 -7.45 37.16 1.45
N THR A 260 -8.35 36.28 1.12
CA THR A 260 -9.75 36.64 0.95
C THR A 260 -10.46 36.66 2.30
N CYS A 261 -11.52 37.44 2.43
CA CYS A 261 -12.21 37.56 3.71
C CYS A 261 -12.95 36.26 4.09
N SER A 262 -13.39 36.15 5.34
CA SER A 262 -14.04 34.97 5.90
C SER A 262 -15.50 35.16 6.29
N ASP A 263 -16.20 36.09 5.67
CA ASP A 263 -17.61 36.33 5.97
C ASP A 263 -18.49 35.38 5.14
N THR A 264 -19.26 34.56 5.82
CA THR A 264 -20.17 33.57 5.20
C THR A 264 -21.55 34.17 4.85
N THR A 265 -21.81 35.44 5.19
CA THR A 265 -23.14 36.07 5.09
C THR A 265 -23.48 36.48 3.65
N TYR A 266 -22.49 36.79 2.84
CA TYR A 266 -22.66 37.29 1.46
C TYR A 266 -21.80 36.51 0.45
N GLY A 267 -21.86 35.22 0.40
CA GLY A 267 -21.27 34.37 -0.63
C GLY A 267 -19.94 34.83 -1.25
N GLY A 268 -19.07 33.91 -1.61
CA GLY A 268 -17.74 34.13 -2.17
C GLY A 268 -17.65 35.03 -3.41
N TYR A 269 -16.73 34.72 -4.31
CA TYR A 269 -16.35 35.41 -5.54
C TYR A 269 -15.32 36.54 -5.34
N SER A 270 -14.46 36.44 -4.32
CA SER A 270 -13.34 37.39 -4.19
C SER A 270 -12.21 37.01 -5.16
N PHE A 271 -11.60 38.02 -5.76
CA PHE A 271 -10.45 37.84 -6.65
C PHE A 271 -9.27 38.72 -6.19
N ILE A 272 -8.12 38.05 -6.00
CA ILE A 272 -6.82 38.73 -5.80
C ILE A 272 -5.88 38.20 -6.88
N GLY A 273 -5.51 39.05 -7.85
CA GLY A 273 -4.61 38.66 -8.93
C GLY A 273 -3.19 38.35 -8.48
N GLY A 274 -2.70 39.03 -7.42
CA GLY A 274 -1.35 38.82 -6.88
C GLY A 274 -0.92 39.93 -5.92
N GLY A 275 0.39 40.06 -5.71
CA GLY A 275 0.97 41.08 -4.83
C GLY A 275 1.26 40.55 -3.42
N LYS A 276 1.35 41.45 -2.45
CA LYS A 276 1.73 41.13 -1.09
C LYS A 276 0.75 41.70 -0.07
N ASP A 277 0.34 40.88 0.89
CA ASP A 277 -0.48 41.26 2.04
C ASP A 277 -1.83 41.94 1.68
N ASN A 278 -2.38 41.60 0.49
CA ASN A 278 -3.67 42.11 0.06
C ASN A 278 -4.80 41.31 0.76
N VAL A 279 -5.83 42.06 1.18
CA VAL A 279 -7.02 41.48 1.80
C VAL A 279 -8.26 41.98 1.07
N THR A 280 -9.16 41.10 0.65
CA THR A 280 -10.49 41.51 0.19
C THR A 280 -11.37 41.78 1.43
N VAL A 281 -12.16 42.82 1.38
CA VAL A 281 -13.11 43.16 2.45
C VAL A 281 -14.46 42.56 2.11
N CYS A 282 -15.08 41.89 3.09
CA CYS A 282 -16.40 41.32 2.95
C CYS A 282 -17.45 42.43 3.14
N GLY A 283 -18.40 42.50 2.24
CA GLY A 283 -19.62 43.29 2.41
C GLY A 283 -19.46 44.77 2.08
N ALA A 284 -20.09 45.21 1.05
CA ALA A 284 -20.93 46.35 0.96
C ALA A 284 -22.06 46.05 0.00
#